data_ae0ccda4de4e873e703942f6054352cb
#
_entry.id   ae0ccda4de4e873e703942f6054352cb
#
_cell.length_a   1.000
_cell.length_b   1.000
_cell.length_c   1.000
_cell.angle_alpha   90.00
_cell.angle_beta   90.00
_cell.angle_gamma   90.00
#
_symmetry.space_group_name_H-M   'P 1'
#
loop_
_entity.id
_entity.type
_entity.pdbx_description
1 polymer ?
#
loop_
_entity_poly.entity_id
_entity_poly.type
_entity_poly.pdbx_seq_one_letter_code
_entity_poly.pdbx_strand_id
1 'polypeptide(L)'
;MIEYRVTKYNPALRDARGAYIVEEWTSVRDIGRELGGVVLTDCEYRRVEEAYVNSALAFLREGGINSLRVKGLENHKRIALQIGEGSVISLEFASDMIRQILRDEFWCRLEGQGGFVHLGWDYYMYVGVPHRCPSAERLAEQLGLYPERFASPYNEA
;
A
#
# COMPACT_ATOMS: atom_id res chain seq x y z
N MET A 1 -1.79 18.21 5.18
CA MET A 1 -1.88 16.86 4.60
C MET A 1 -2.49 15.90 5.62
N ILE A 2 -3.34 15.03 5.17
CA ILE A 2 -3.92 13.94 5.96
C ILE A 2 -3.20 12.66 5.57
N GLU A 3 -2.71 11.92 6.55
CA GLU A 3 -2.01 10.67 6.30
C GLU A 3 -2.76 9.50 6.90
N TYR A 4 -2.85 8.43 6.13
CA TYR A 4 -3.50 7.19 6.52
C TYR A 4 -2.54 6.03 6.43
N ARG A 5 -2.67 5.10 7.37
CA ARG A 5 -2.18 3.74 7.21
C ARG A 5 -3.38 2.88 6.79
N VAL A 6 -3.29 2.23 5.66
CA VAL A 6 -4.38 1.42 5.10
C VAL A 6 -3.88 -0.01 4.96
N THR A 7 -4.39 -0.91 5.79
CA THR A 7 -3.90 -2.29 5.83
C THR A 7 -5.03 -3.30 6.00
N LYS A 8 -4.71 -4.56 5.74
CA LYS A 8 -5.59 -5.69 6.02
C LYS A 8 -5.65 -6.08 7.50
N TYR A 9 -4.84 -5.42 8.35
CA TYR A 9 -4.72 -5.76 9.77
C TYR A 9 -5.73 -4.97 10.59
N ASN A 10 -6.61 -5.70 11.29
CA ASN A 10 -7.63 -5.07 12.14
C ASN A 10 -6.94 -4.40 13.35
N PRO A 11 -7.10 -3.08 13.53
CA PRO A 11 -6.47 -2.38 14.66
C PRO A 11 -6.91 -2.89 16.03
N ALA A 12 -8.11 -3.46 16.14
CA ALA A 12 -8.61 -4.04 17.40
C ALA A 12 -7.80 -5.28 17.83
N LEU A 13 -7.03 -5.88 16.92
CA LEU A 13 -6.21 -7.06 17.18
C LEU A 13 -4.73 -6.70 17.42
N ARG A 14 -4.46 -5.48 17.84
CA ARG A 14 -3.14 -5.03 18.26
C ARG A 14 -3.06 -5.04 19.78
N ASP A 15 -1.86 -5.34 20.30
CA ASP A 15 -1.60 -5.25 21.75
C ASP A 15 -1.35 -3.79 22.18
N ALA A 16 -1.08 -3.59 23.48
CA ALA A 16 -0.82 -2.27 24.05
C ALA A 16 0.42 -1.56 23.45
N ARG A 17 1.31 -2.32 22.80
CA ARG A 17 2.52 -1.79 22.14
C ARG A 17 2.28 -1.52 20.65
N GLY A 18 1.08 -1.79 20.16
CA GLY A 18 0.73 -1.63 18.74
C GLY A 18 1.12 -2.82 17.86
N ALA A 19 1.61 -3.91 18.40
CA ALA A 19 1.97 -5.10 17.65
C ALA A 19 0.72 -5.92 17.31
N TYR A 20 0.66 -6.43 16.06
CA TYR A 20 -0.44 -7.28 15.62
C TYR A 20 -0.30 -8.68 16.25
N ILE A 21 -1.37 -9.17 16.91
CA ILE A 21 -1.30 -10.39 17.71
C ILE A 21 -1.78 -11.65 16.97
N VAL A 22 -2.30 -11.52 15.77
CA VAL A 22 -2.82 -12.63 14.98
C VAL A 22 -1.77 -13.10 13.99
N GLU A 23 -1.59 -14.42 13.89
CA GLU A 23 -0.73 -15.00 12.87
C GLU A 23 -1.48 -15.02 11.54
N GLU A 24 -0.99 -14.25 10.57
CA GLU A 24 -1.49 -14.27 9.20
C GLU A 24 -0.38 -13.91 8.21
N TRP A 25 -0.66 -14.09 6.93
CA TRP A 25 0.33 -13.85 5.89
C TRP A 25 0.70 -12.36 5.78
N THR A 26 1.94 -12.10 5.39
CA THR A 26 2.49 -10.75 5.27
C THR A 26 3.10 -10.44 3.91
N SER A 27 3.22 -11.41 3.02
CA SER A 27 3.82 -11.20 1.70
C SER A 27 3.35 -12.22 0.67
N VAL A 28 3.67 -11.95 -0.60
CA VAL A 28 3.42 -12.87 -1.72
C VAL A 28 4.09 -14.24 -1.52
N ARG A 29 5.18 -14.28 -0.75
CA ARG A 29 5.92 -15.52 -0.46
C ARG A 29 5.13 -16.50 0.39
N ASP A 30 4.08 -16.03 1.04
CA ASP A 30 3.23 -16.87 1.91
C ASP A 30 2.16 -17.64 1.14
N ILE A 31 2.02 -17.45 -0.16
CA ILE A 31 1.08 -18.24 -0.98
C ILE A 31 1.43 -19.72 -0.83
N GLY A 32 0.43 -20.51 -0.44
CA GLY A 32 0.57 -21.95 -0.20
C GLY A 32 0.93 -22.32 1.23
N ARG A 33 1.26 -21.35 2.08
CA ARG A 33 1.56 -21.60 3.49
C ARG A 33 0.30 -21.58 4.34
N GLU A 34 0.31 -22.36 5.40
CA GLU A 34 -0.73 -22.32 6.41
C GLU A 34 -0.29 -21.41 7.56
N LEU A 35 -1.07 -20.37 7.82
CA LEU A 35 -0.83 -19.39 8.89
C LEU A 35 -2.14 -19.15 9.65
N GLY A 36 -2.10 -19.29 10.97
CA GLY A 36 -3.29 -19.16 11.79
C GLY A 36 -4.40 -20.16 11.43
N GLY A 37 -4.05 -21.34 10.94
CA GLY A 37 -5.01 -22.38 10.54
C GLY A 37 -5.61 -22.17 9.14
N VAL A 38 -5.13 -21.17 8.37
CA VAL A 38 -5.64 -20.86 7.04
C VAL A 38 -4.51 -20.92 6.02
N VAL A 39 -4.74 -21.62 4.91
CA VAL A 39 -3.80 -21.66 3.79
C VAL A 39 -4.06 -20.46 2.88
N LEU A 40 -3.05 -19.67 2.61
CA LEU A 40 -3.15 -18.56 1.67
C LEU A 40 -3.18 -19.10 0.24
N THR A 41 -4.30 -18.91 -0.45
CA THR A 41 -4.43 -19.25 -1.87
C THR A 41 -3.98 -18.11 -2.76
N ASP A 42 -3.61 -18.41 -4.00
CA ASP A 42 -3.30 -17.39 -5.00
C ASP A 42 -4.50 -16.45 -5.23
N CYS A 43 -5.70 -17.01 -5.28
CA CYS A 43 -6.93 -16.22 -5.46
C CYS A 43 -7.15 -15.21 -4.33
N GLU A 44 -6.99 -15.64 -3.09
CA GLU A 44 -7.12 -14.75 -1.93
C GLU A 44 -6.02 -13.69 -1.90
N TYR A 45 -4.78 -14.06 -2.20
CA TYR A 45 -3.70 -13.10 -2.31
C TYR A 45 -4.03 -12.01 -3.32
N ARG A 46 -4.45 -12.38 -4.53
CA ARG A 46 -4.80 -11.43 -5.59
C ARG A 46 -5.96 -10.52 -5.20
N ARG A 47 -6.95 -11.06 -4.50
CA ARG A 47 -8.08 -10.27 -3.99
C ARG A 47 -7.59 -9.16 -3.06
N VAL A 48 -6.70 -9.48 -2.14
CA VAL A 48 -6.17 -8.51 -1.18
C VAL A 48 -5.24 -7.52 -1.87
N GLU A 49 -4.38 -7.99 -2.76
CA GLU A 49 -3.51 -7.11 -3.55
C GLU A 49 -4.33 -6.06 -4.31
N GLU A 50 -5.40 -6.47 -5.00
CA GLU A 50 -6.28 -5.54 -5.71
C GLU A 50 -7.01 -4.60 -4.75
N ALA A 51 -7.37 -5.04 -3.56
CA ALA A 51 -7.95 -4.18 -2.54
C ALA A 51 -6.99 -3.05 -2.16
N TYR A 52 -5.71 -3.35 -1.98
CA TYR A 52 -4.68 -2.34 -1.70
C TYR A 52 -4.53 -1.35 -2.85
N VAL A 53 -4.41 -1.86 -4.08
CA VAL A 53 -4.26 -1.01 -5.27
C VAL A 53 -5.46 -0.08 -5.44
N ASN A 54 -6.66 -0.64 -5.41
CA ASN A 54 -7.89 0.13 -5.61
C ASN A 54 -8.12 1.15 -4.50
N SER A 55 -7.78 0.81 -3.26
CA SER A 55 -7.87 1.75 -2.14
C SER A 55 -6.90 2.92 -2.31
N ALA A 56 -5.64 2.64 -2.66
CA ALA A 56 -4.66 3.70 -2.91
C ALA A 56 -5.14 4.65 -4.01
N LEU A 57 -5.61 4.12 -5.13
CA LEU A 57 -6.12 4.94 -6.24
C LEU A 57 -7.35 5.76 -5.82
N ALA A 58 -8.24 5.18 -5.02
CA ALA A 58 -9.42 5.89 -4.53
C ALA A 58 -9.05 7.10 -3.68
N PHE A 59 -8.10 6.94 -2.75
CA PHE A 59 -7.59 8.06 -1.96
C PHE A 59 -6.95 9.13 -2.83
N LEU A 60 -6.11 8.75 -3.76
CA LEU A 60 -5.43 9.71 -4.63
C LEU A 60 -6.43 10.48 -5.49
N ARG A 61 -7.39 9.80 -6.09
CA ARG A 61 -8.42 10.43 -6.93
C ARG A 61 -9.29 11.38 -6.13
N GLU A 62 -9.80 10.97 -4.98
CA GLU A 62 -10.61 11.83 -4.12
C GLU A 62 -9.79 13.01 -3.61
N GLY A 63 -8.52 12.82 -3.36
CA GLY A 63 -7.57 13.88 -2.98
C GLY A 63 -7.15 14.81 -4.12
N GLY A 64 -7.60 14.55 -5.35
CA GLY A 64 -7.26 15.36 -6.52
C GLY A 64 -5.85 15.15 -7.06
N ILE A 65 -5.22 14.01 -6.75
CA ILE A 65 -3.87 13.69 -7.20
C ILE A 65 -3.96 12.88 -8.49
N ASN A 66 -3.35 13.40 -9.56
CA ASN A 66 -3.45 12.82 -10.90
C ASN A 66 -2.16 12.15 -11.37
N SER A 67 -1.04 12.47 -10.74
CA SER A 67 0.25 11.90 -11.09
C SER A 67 1.13 11.78 -9.86
N LEU A 68 2.12 10.90 -9.95
CA LEU A 68 3.09 10.67 -8.89
C LEU A 68 4.49 10.65 -9.50
N ARG A 69 5.49 10.90 -8.67
CA ARG A 69 6.90 10.87 -9.05
C ARG A 69 7.59 9.74 -8.30
N VAL A 70 8.41 9.00 -9.01
CA VAL A 70 9.22 7.92 -8.45
C VAL A 70 10.37 8.52 -7.64
N LYS A 71 10.49 8.15 -6.38
CA LYS A 71 11.52 8.63 -5.45
C LYS A 71 12.15 7.48 -4.67
N GLY A 72 13.46 7.52 -4.52
CA GLY A 72 14.18 6.54 -3.73
C GLY A 72 14.12 5.13 -4.32
N LEU A 73 14.21 5.01 -5.62
CA LEU A 73 14.10 3.73 -6.32
C LEU A 73 15.23 2.78 -5.91
N GLU A 74 14.84 1.61 -5.43
CA GLU A 74 15.73 0.51 -5.09
C GLU A 74 15.36 -0.71 -5.94
N ASN A 75 16.21 -1.06 -6.89
CA ASN A 75 15.99 -2.18 -7.82
C ASN A 75 17.10 -3.21 -7.68
N HIS A 76 17.15 -3.87 -6.52
CA HIS A 76 18.20 -4.85 -6.21
C HIS A 76 18.13 -6.11 -7.06
N LYS A 77 16.94 -6.47 -7.53
CA LYS A 77 16.72 -7.64 -8.39
C LYS A 77 17.02 -7.35 -9.86
N ARG A 78 17.37 -6.10 -10.20
CA ARG A 78 17.69 -5.67 -11.57
C ARG A 78 16.58 -6.01 -12.56
N ILE A 79 15.33 -5.78 -12.15
CA ILE A 79 14.17 -5.95 -13.03
C ILE A 79 14.22 -4.87 -14.10
N ALA A 80 13.87 -5.22 -15.33
CA ALA A 80 13.77 -4.26 -16.42
C ALA A 80 12.55 -3.35 -16.18
N LEU A 81 12.82 -2.09 -15.87
CA LEU A 81 11.78 -1.08 -15.62
C LEU A 81 11.77 -0.06 -16.76
N GLN A 82 10.57 0.39 -17.14
CA GLN A 82 10.39 1.44 -18.14
C GLN A 82 10.58 2.84 -17.56
N ILE A 83 10.73 2.94 -16.24
CA ILE A 83 10.85 4.20 -15.50
C ILE A 83 12.09 4.16 -14.61
N GLY A 84 12.51 5.32 -14.16
CA GLY A 84 13.63 5.47 -13.23
C GLY A 84 13.34 6.52 -12.18
N GLU A 85 14.36 6.82 -11.39
CA GLU A 85 14.31 7.85 -10.36
C GLU A 85 13.84 9.17 -10.97
N GLY A 86 12.85 9.81 -10.33
CA GLY A 86 12.32 11.10 -10.77
C GLY A 86 11.27 11.02 -11.88
N SER A 87 11.00 9.84 -12.45
CA SER A 87 9.95 9.69 -13.46
C SER A 87 8.59 10.08 -12.91
N VAL A 88 7.82 10.82 -13.73
CA VAL A 88 6.42 11.15 -13.42
C VAL A 88 5.53 10.11 -14.07
N ILE A 89 4.63 9.51 -13.30
CA ILE A 89 3.76 8.44 -13.74
C ILE A 89 2.29 8.79 -13.54
N SER A 90 1.43 8.24 -14.39
CA SER A 90 -0.02 8.31 -14.24
C SER A 90 -0.49 7.42 -13.10
N LEU A 91 -1.74 7.59 -12.68
CA LEU A 91 -2.33 6.69 -11.67
C LEU A 91 -2.48 5.25 -12.21
N GLU A 92 -2.76 5.08 -13.50
CA GLU A 92 -2.81 3.75 -14.11
C GLU A 92 -1.47 3.04 -14.02
N PHE A 93 -0.38 3.75 -14.35
CA PHE A 93 0.96 3.20 -14.23
C PHE A 93 1.33 2.95 -12.76
N ALA A 94 0.91 3.84 -11.86
CA ALA A 94 1.11 3.67 -10.43
C ALA A 94 0.45 2.40 -9.90
N SER A 95 -0.71 2.02 -10.44
CA SER A 95 -1.38 0.79 -10.02
C SER A 95 -0.51 -0.45 -10.28
N ASP A 96 0.14 -0.50 -11.44
CA ASP A 96 1.05 -1.59 -11.77
C ASP A 96 2.30 -1.58 -10.89
N MET A 97 2.83 -0.40 -10.60
CA MET A 97 3.98 -0.27 -9.71
C MET A 97 3.65 -0.69 -8.28
N ILE A 98 2.48 -0.34 -7.78
CA ILE A 98 2.05 -0.76 -6.43
C ILE A 98 2.01 -2.28 -6.35
N ARG A 99 1.44 -2.96 -7.36
CA ARG A 99 1.45 -4.43 -7.41
C ARG A 99 2.86 -5.00 -7.37
N GLN A 100 3.76 -4.45 -8.16
CA GLN A 100 5.15 -4.91 -8.21
C GLN A 100 5.88 -4.69 -6.88
N ILE A 101 5.67 -3.53 -6.23
CA ILE A 101 6.26 -3.24 -4.92
C ILE A 101 5.70 -4.21 -3.86
N LEU A 102 4.39 -4.47 -3.86
CA LEU A 102 3.77 -5.43 -2.95
C LEU A 102 4.29 -6.85 -3.16
N ARG A 103 4.72 -7.20 -4.38
CA ARG A 103 5.33 -8.48 -4.72
C ARG A 103 6.84 -8.50 -4.49
N ASP A 104 7.37 -7.44 -3.92
CA ASP A 104 8.79 -7.35 -3.57
C ASP A 104 9.72 -7.41 -4.79
N GLU A 105 9.26 -6.92 -5.94
CA GLU A 105 10.06 -6.89 -7.17
C GLU A 105 11.07 -5.75 -7.18
N PHE A 106 10.67 -4.60 -6.67
CA PHE A 106 11.52 -3.43 -6.40
C PHE A 106 10.83 -2.57 -5.34
N TRP A 107 11.48 -1.49 -4.92
CA TRP A 107 10.90 -0.55 -3.96
C TRP A 107 11.12 0.89 -4.40
N CYS A 108 10.14 1.74 -4.17
CA CYS A 108 10.27 3.19 -4.25
C CYS A 108 9.14 3.85 -3.45
N ARG A 109 9.29 5.14 -3.21
CA ARG A 109 8.19 5.99 -2.76
C ARG A 109 7.53 6.58 -4.00
N LEU A 110 6.22 6.71 -3.96
CA LEU A 110 5.44 7.36 -5.00
C LEU A 110 4.94 8.69 -4.42
N GLU A 111 5.52 9.79 -4.87
CA GLU A 111 5.29 11.13 -4.31
C GLU A 111 4.56 12.02 -5.31
N GLY A 112 3.49 12.68 -4.87
CA GLY A 112 2.76 13.64 -5.68
C GLY A 112 2.72 15.01 -5.04
N GLN A 113 2.23 15.98 -5.77
CA GLN A 113 1.97 17.30 -5.20
C GLN A 113 0.76 17.20 -4.26
N GLY A 114 1.01 17.27 -2.98
CA GLY A 114 -0.02 17.19 -1.94
C GLY A 114 -0.41 15.78 -1.54
N GLY A 115 0.30 14.74 -2.00
CA GLY A 115 0.00 13.38 -1.60
C GLY A 115 1.09 12.37 -1.96
N PHE A 116 0.91 11.14 -1.50
CA PHE A 116 1.88 10.07 -1.72
C PHE A 116 1.27 8.69 -1.50
N VAL A 117 1.98 7.67 -1.98
CA VAL A 117 1.78 6.27 -1.57
C VAL A 117 3.14 5.70 -1.19
N HIS A 118 3.23 5.18 0.03
CA HIS A 118 4.41 4.49 0.53
C HIS A 118 4.04 3.06 0.91
N LEU A 119 4.78 2.09 0.39
CA LEU A 119 4.61 0.68 0.75
C LEU A 119 5.76 0.31 1.67
N GLY A 120 5.41 -0.18 2.87
CA GLY A 120 6.40 -0.64 3.84
C GLY A 120 6.53 -2.15 3.83
N TRP A 121 7.19 -2.68 4.86
CA TRP A 121 7.32 -4.11 5.07
C TRP A 121 5.97 -4.72 5.46
N ASP A 122 5.81 -6.01 5.19
CA ASP A 122 4.69 -6.81 5.69
C ASP A 122 3.30 -6.30 5.28
N TYR A 123 3.18 -5.77 4.09
CA TYR A 123 1.90 -5.26 3.56
C TYR A 123 1.35 -4.05 4.33
N TYR A 124 2.23 -3.21 4.82
CA TYR A 124 1.86 -1.91 5.38
C TYR A 124 1.87 -0.86 4.28
N MET A 125 0.73 -0.21 4.07
CA MET A 125 0.60 0.86 3.07
C MET A 125 0.23 2.17 3.76
N TYR A 126 0.86 3.25 3.31
CA TYR A 126 0.61 4.61 3.78
C TYR A 126 0.20 5.49 2.61
N VAL A 127 -0.86 6.27 2.79
CA VAL A 127 -1.36 7.18 1.76
C VAL A 127 -1.50 8.57 2.36
N GLY A 128 -0.90 9.57 1.70
CA GLY A 128 -1.06 10.97 2.06
C GLY A 128 -1.94 11.68 1.03
N VAL A 129 -2.83 12.53 1.50
CA VAL A 129 -3.77 13.29 0.67
C VAL A 129 -3.95 14.70 1.25
N PRO A 130 -4.38 15.70 0.44
CA PRO A 130 -4.49 17.08 0.92
C PRO A 130 -5.58 17.28 1.96
N HIS A 131 -6.63 16.48 1.92
CA HIS A 131 -7.78 16.57 2.80
C HIS A 131 -8.35 15.19 3.09
N ARG A 132 -9.25 15.10 4.06
CA ARG A 132 -9.93 13.86 4.38
C ARG A 132 -10.69 13.32 3.15
N CYS A 133 -10.64 12.00 2.96
CA CYS A 133 -11.26 11.31 1.83
C CYS A 133 -12.28 10.27 2.30
N PRO A 134 -13.51 10.68 2.71
CA PRO A 134 -14.48 9.76 3.30
C PRO A 134 -14.95 8.65 2.35
N SER A 135 -15.05 8.93 1.05
CA SER A 135 -15.46 7.90 0.08
C SER A 135 -14.39 6.84 -0.10
N ALA A 136 -13.13 7.24 -0.12
CA ALA A 136 -12.01 6.30 -0.18
C ALA A 136 -11.90 5.46 1.10
N GLU A 137 -12.13 6.06 2.27
CA GLU A 137 -12.18 5.34 3.55
C GLU A 137 -13.26 4.25 3.49
N ARG A 138 -14.46 4.57 3.02
CA ARG A 138 -15.56 3.60 2.90
C ARG A 138 -15.23 2.48 1.90
N LEU A 139 -14.63 2.82 0.77
CA LEU A 139 -14.24 1.82 -0.21
C LEU A 139 -13.21 0.85 0.39
N ALA A 140 -12.19 1.37 1.06
CA ALA A 140 -11.17 0.54 1.72
C ALA A 140 -11.81 -0.43 2.72
N GLU A 141 -12.73 0.06 3.55
CA GLU A 141 -13.46 -0.77 4.51
C GLU A 141 -14.31 -1.84 3.81
N GLN A 142 -15.00 -1.50 2.74
CA GLN A 142 -15.78 -2.47 1.95
C GLN A 142 -14.91 -3.56 1.33
N LEU A 143 -13.65 -3.24 1.02
CA LEU A 143 -12.68 -4.19 0.48
C LEU A 143 -11.97 -5.00 1.57
N GLY A 144 -12.33 -4.81 2.83
CA GLY A 144 -11.78 -5.55 3.95
C GLY A 144 -10.50 -4.95 4.52
N LEU A 145 -10.20 -3.68 4.21
CA LEU A 145 -9.04 -2.97 4.75
C LEU A 145 -9.46 -2.03 5.88
N TYR A 146 -8.47 -1.56 6.62
CA TYR A 146 -8.65 -0.71 7.80
C TYR A 146 -7.88 0.60 7.62
N PRO A 147 -8.52 1.70 7.18
CA PRO A 147 -7.86 2.99 7.13
C PRO A 147 -7.78 3.59 8.53
N GLU A 148 -6.57 4.01 8.91
CA GLU A 148 -6.27 4.62 10.22
C GLU A 148 -5.52 5.92 9.99
N ARG A 149 -5.70 6.90 10.84
CA ARG A 149 -4.89 8.11 10.83
C ARG A 149 -3.51 7.77 11.39
N PHE A 150 -2.49 7.85 10.56
CA PHE A 150 -1.14 7.44 10.94
C PHE A 150 -0.11 8.06 9.99
N ALA A 151 0.89 8.73 10.55
CA ALA A 151 1.96 9.34 9.74
C ALA A 151 2.87 8.28 9.14
N SER A 152 3.22 8.44 7.87
CA SER A 152 4.12 7.50 7.21
C SER A 152 5.53 7.57 7.83
N PRO A 153 6.12 6.41 8.15
CA PRO A 153 7.51 6.37 8.61
C PRO A 153 8.52 6.64 7.48
N TYR A 154 8.05 6.73 6.24
CA TYR A 154 8.89 6.98 5.06
C TYR A 154 8.90 8.43 4.61
N ASN A 155 8.30 9.34 5.36
CA ASN A 155 8.41 10.75 5.10
C ASN A 155 9.86 11.19 5.30
N GLU A 156 10.36 11.99 4.39
CA GLU A 156 11.65 12.64 4.60
C GLU A 156 11.52 13.69 5.72
N ALA A 157 12.48 13.66 6.60
CA ALA A 157 12.54 14.62 7.67
C ALA A 157 12.88 16.03 7.15
#